data_2589ff1b141c79ce704e7427a07b29bf
#
_entry.id   2589ff1b141c79ce704e7427a07b29bf
#
_cell.length_a   1.000
_cell.length_b   1.000
_cell.length_c   1.000
_cell.angle_alpha   90.00
_cell.angle_beta   90.00
_cell.angle_gamma   90.00
#
_symmetry.space_group_name_H-M   'P 1'
#
loop_
_entity.id
_entity.type
_entity.pdbx_description
1 polymer ?
#
loop_
_entity_poly.entity_id
_entity_poly.type
_entity_poly.pdbx_seq_one_letter_code
_entity_poly.pdbx_strand_id
1 'polypeptide(L)'
;MFNFDDANKKSKEAIDVAVKSYSAWTKGLQAIATEAADYSKKSFEDGVAHVEKLSGIKSVEAAFELQTNFIKASYEGFVAEATKIGEMYADLAKDAYKPYEAPVAKATAAVKAAAAAA
;
A
#
# COMPACT_ATOMS: atom_id res chain seq x y z
N MET A 1 39.41 14.34 -17.35
CA MET A 1 40.09 13.07 -17.20
C MET A 1 39.25 12.09 -16.43
N PHE A 2 39.06 10.90 -16.93
CA PHE A 2 38.24 9.89 -16.27
C PHE A 2 38.95 9.38 -15.01
N ASN A 3 38.24 9.42 -13.87
CA ASN A 3 38.76 8.99 -12.58
C ASN A 3 38.04 7.70 -12.12
N PHE A 4 38.79 6.60 -12.02
CA PHE A 4 38.26 5.31 -11.60
C PHE A 4 37.69 5.31 -10.16
N ASP A 5 38.30 6.09 -9.29
CA ASP A 5 37.84 6.22 -7.91
C ASP A 5 36.47 6.87 -7.85
N ASP A 6 36.21 7.90 -8.62
CA ASP A 6 34.91 8.57 -8.74
C ASP A 6 33.88 7.62 -9.35
N ALA A 7 34.24 6.85 -10.38
CA ALA A 7 33.35 5.87 -10.99
C ALA A 7 32.95 4.77 -10.00
N ASN A 8 33.91 4.24 -9.23
CA ASN A 8 33.67 3.25 -8.20
C ASN A 8 32.77 3.80 -7.08
N LYS A 9 33.01 5.01 -6.65
CA LYS A 9 32.21 5.68 -5.63
C LYS A 9 30.76 5.86 -6.08
N LYS A 10 30.55 6.33 -7.30
CA LYS A 10 29.22 6.48 -7.90
C LYS A 10 28.51 5.14 -8.05
N SER A 11 29.24 4.09 -8.43
CA SER A 11 28.68 2.73 -8.53
C SER A 11 28.23 2.21 -7.18
N LYS A 12 29.01 2.42 -6.14
CA LYS A 12 28.64 2.02 -4.76
C LYS A 12 27.41 2.79 -4.28
N GLU A 13 27.36 4.09 -4.53
CA GLU A 13 26.19 4.91 -4.18
C GLU A 13 24.92 4.41 -4.89
N ALA A 14 25.02 4.08 -6.16
CA ALA A 14 23.89 3.54 -6.93
C ALA A 14 23.42 2.18 -6.37
N ILE A 15 24.35 1.31 -6.00
CA ILE A 15 24.03 0.00 -5.40
C ILE A 15 23.37 0.21 -4.03
N ASP A 16 23.89 1.11 -3.19
CA ASP A 16 23.30 1.41 -1.90
C ASP A 16 21.85 1.92 -2.02
N VAL A 17 21.62 2.82 -2.97
CA VAL A 17 20.27 3.35 -3.26
C VAL A 17 19.34 2.21 -3.71
N ALA A 18 19.81 1.35 -4.61
CA ALA A 18 19.03 0.21 -5.10
C ALA A 18 18.67 -0.76 -3.96
N VAL A 19 19.64 -1.07 -3.09
CA VAL A 19 19.42 -1.96 -1.93
C VAL A 19 18.42 -1.35 -0.95
N LYS A 20 18.55 -0.07 -0.63
CA LYS A 20 17.62 0.64 0.25
C LYS A 20 16.21 0.68 -0.32
N SER A 21 16.07 0.97 -1.62
CA SER A 21 14.78 0.96 -2.30
C SER A 21 14.13 -0.42 -2.29
N TYR A 22 14.91 -1.46 -2.56
CA TYR A 22 14.42 -2.84 -2.54
C TYR A 22 13.98 -3.25 -1.14
N SER A 23 14.75 -2.90 -0.11
CA SER A 23 14.40 -3.21 1.28
C SER A 23 13.12 -2.50 1.71
N ALA A 24 12.98 -1.21 1.38
CA ALA A 24 11.78 -0.44 1.69
C ALA A 24 10.56 -1.02 0.97
N TRP A 25 10.70 -1.38 -0.29
CA TRP A 25 9.64 -1.99 -1.08
C TRP A 25 9.20 -3.33 -0.48
N THR A 26 10.16 -4.21 -0.16
CA THR A 26 9.88 -5.52 0.41
C THR A 26 9.17 -5.40 1.76
N LYS A 27 9.64 -4.54 2.65
CA LYS A 27 9.01 -4.30 3.95
C LYS A 27 7.59 -3.76 3.80
N GLY A 28 7.40 -2.82 2.88
CA GLY A 28 6.09 -2.25 2.60
C GLY A 28 5.11 -3.28 2.05
N LEU A 29 5.55 -4.12 1.12
CA LEU A 29 4.73 -5.21 0.59
C LEU A 29 4.37 -6.24 1.67
N GLN A 30 5.29 -6.57 2.56
CA GLN A 30 5.02 -7.47 3.69
C GLN A 30 3.97 -6.87 4.62
N ALA A 31 4.06 -5.57 4.92
CA ALA A 31 3.08 -4.90 5.77
C ALA A 31 1.69 -4.90 5.12
N ILE A 32 1.61 -4.65 3.82
CA ILE A 32 0.35 -4.68 3.06
C ILE A 32 -0.22 -6.10 3.05
N ALA A 33 0.61 -7.12 2.81
CA ALA A 33 0.19 -8.52 2.82
C ALA A 33 -0.35 -8.93 4.19
N THR A 34 0.31 -8.52 5.27
CA THR A 34 -0.14 -8.77 6.64
C THR A 34 -1.48 -8.11 6.91
N GLU A 35 -1.64 -6.86 6.51
CA GLU A 35 -2.90 -6.12 6.67
C GLU A 35 -4.04 -6.81 5.90
N ALA A 36 -3.80 -7.22 4.67
CA ALA A 36 -4.79 -7.93 3.86
C ALA A 36 -5.16 -9.28 4.48
N ALA A 37 -4.19 -10.01 5.00
CA ALA A 37 -4.43 -11.29 5.68
C ALA A 37 -5.24 -11.10 6.96
N ASP A 38 -4.91 -10.10 7.76
CA ASP A 38 -5.64 -9.79 9.00
C ASP A 38 -7.08 -9.36 8.70
N TYR A 39 -7.28 -8.55 7.67
CA TYR A 39 -8.61 -8.14 7.23
C TYR A 39 -9.42 -9.32 6.74
N SER A 40 -8.84 -10.22 5.95
CA SER A 40 -9.50 -11.41 5.45
C SER A 40 -9.93 -12.33 6.60
N LYS A 41 -9.07 -12.51 7.60
CA LYS A 41 -9.36 -13.29 8.79
C LYS A 41 -10.52 -12.68 9.58
N LYS A 42 -10.46 -11.38 9.82
CA LYS A 42 -11.51 -10.65 10.53
C LYS A 42 -12.85 -10.73 9.79
N SER A 43 -12.82 -10.55 8.46
CA SER A 43 -14.02 -10.65 7.63
C SER A 43 -14.63 -12.04 7.69
N PHE A 44 -13.80 -13.07 7.69
CA PHE A 44 -14.26 -14.46 7.84
C PHE A 44 -14.91 -14.68 9.22
N GLU A 45 -14.27 -14.22 10.29
CA GLU A 45 -14.79 -14.33 11.65
C GLU A 45 -16.10 -13.56 11.79
N ASP A 46 -16.19 -12.36 11.22
CA ASP A 46 -17.43 -11.56 11.23
C ASP A 46 -18.55 -12.27 10.47
N GLY A 47 -18.22 -12.92 9.34
CA GLY A 47 -19.17 -13.71 8.57
C GLY A 47 -19.71 -14.91 9.35
N VAL A 48 -18.83 -15.63 10.03
CA VAL A 48 -19.24 -16.77 10.89
C VAL A 48 -20.14 -16.29 12.04
N ALA A 49 -19.75 -15.21 12.70
CA ALA A 49 -20.56 -14.62 13.78
C ALA A 49 -21.93 -14.17 13.28
N HIS A 50 -22.00 -13.63 12.08
CA HIS A 50 -23.26 -13.22 11.45
C HIS A 50 -24.17 -14.41 11.18
N VAL A 51 -23.63 -15.51 10.65
CA VAL A 51 -24.39 -16.75 10.41
C VAL A 51 -24.92 -17.32 11.73
N GLU A 52 -24.11 -17.31 12.78
CA GLU A 52 -24.54 -17.76 14.12
C GLU A 52 -25.69 -16.91 14.66
N LYS A 53 -25.59 -15.59 14.51
CA LYS A 53 -26.67 -14.68 14.92
C LYS A 53 -27.94 -14.91 14.11
N LEU A 54 -27.82 -15.10 12.79
CA LEU A 54 -28.97 -15.41 11.94
C LEU A 54 -29.68 -16.71 12.37
N SER A 55 -28.90 -17.72 12.74
CA SER A 55 -29.43 -19.02 13.17
C SER A 55 -30.28 -18.91 14.45
N GLY A 56 -30.00 -17.92 15.31
CA GLY A 56 -30.72 -17.70 16.55
C GLY A 56 -31.93 -16.78 16.41
N ILE A 57 -32.16 -16.19 15.26
CA ILE A 57 -33.26 -15.23 15.06
C ILE A 57 -34.55 -15.97 14.76
N LYS A 58 -35.66 -15.52 15.42
CA LYS A 58 -36.97 -16.10 15.29
C LYS A 58 -37.98 -15.25 14.50
N SER A 59 -37.61 -14.02 14.15
CA SER A 59 -38.50 -13.13 13.38
C SER A 59 -37.85 -12.70 12.07
N VAL A 60 -38.70 -12.57 11.04
CA VAL A 60 -38.26 -12.12 9.70
C VAL A 60 -37.76 -10.67 9.75
N GLU A 61 -38.43 -9.83 10.54
CA GLU A 61 -38.02 -8.42 10.70
C GLU A 61 -36.63 -8.29 11.32
N ALA A 62 -36.37 -9.06 12.37
CA ALA A 62 -35.07 -9.08 13.05
C ALA A 62 -33.98 -9.63 12.12
N ALA A 63 -34.28 -10.64 11.32
CA ALA A 63 -33.36 -11.18 10.35
C ALA A 63 -33.01 -10.13 9.25
N PHE A 64 -34.03 -9.42 8.77
CA PHE A 64 -33.83 -8.37 7.77
C PHE A 64 -32.98 -7.22 8.34
N GLU A 65 -33.28 -6.78 9.54
CA GLU A 65 -32.52 -5.73 10.22
C GLU A 65 -31.07 -6.14 10.43
N LEU A 66 -30.83 -7.36 10.90
CA LEU A 66 -29.48 -7.89 11.11
C LEU A 66 -28.71 -7.96 9.80
N GLN A 67 -29.36 -8.42 8.73
CA GLN A 67 -28.75 -8.51 7.42
C GLN A 67 -28.39 -7.12 6.87
N THR A 68 -29.29 -6.16 6.99
CA THR A 68 -29.06 -4.78 6.54
C THR A 68 -27.90 -4.15 7.31
N ASN A 69 -27.86 -4.32 8.63
CA ASN A 69 -26.78 -3.80 9.46
C ASN A 69 -25.44 -4.46 9.13
N PHE A 70 -25.45 -5.76 8.84
CA PHE A 70 -24.24 -6.48 8.46
C PHE A 70 -23.70 -5.98 7.12
N ILE A 71 -24.56 -5.81 6.14
CA ILE A 71 -24.16 -5.29 4.81
C ILE A 71 -23.58 -3.89 4.95
N LYS A 72 -24.23 -3.02 5.72
CA LYS A 72 -23.77 -1.66 5.97
C LYS A 72 -22.41 -1.65 6.67
N ALA A 73 -22.26 -2.42 7.74
CA ALA A 73 -21.00 -2.51 8.47
C ALA A 73 -19.89 -3.10 7.60
N SER A 74 -20.20 -4.11 6.78
CA SER A 74 -19.24 -4.72 5.87
C SER A 74 -18.78 -3.74 4.79
N TYR A 75 -19.70 -2.93 4.26
CA TYR A 75 -19.37 -1.90 3.29
C TYR A 75 -18.48 -0.82 3.89
N GLU A 76 -18.84 -0.30 5.07
CA GLU A 76 -18.05 0.69 5.79
C GLU A 76 -16.66 0.14 6.11
N GLY A 77 -16.57 -1.10 6.56
CA GLY A 77 -15.31 -1.78 6.84
C GLY A 77 -14.46 -1.95 5.58
N PHE A 78 -15.08 -2.31 4.47
CA PHE A 78 -14.39 -2.44 3.19
C PHE A 78 -13.83 -1.10 2.71
N VAL A 79 -14.61 -0.04 2.78
CA VAL A 79 -14.17 1.31 2.40
C VAL A 79 -13.00 1.77 3.27
N ALA A 80 -13.10 1.57 4.59
CA ALA A 80 -12.04 1.91 5.52
C ALA A 80 -10.77 1.13 5.22
N GLU A 81 -10.88 -0.18 4.94
CA GLU A 81 -9.74 -1.02 4.60
C GLU A 81 -9.11 -0.65 3.26
N ALA A 82 -9.93 -0.38 2.25
CA ALA A 82 -9.45 0.08 0.95
C ALA A 82 -8.68 1.40 1.08
N THR A 83 -9.18 2.32 1.91
CA THR A 83 -8.51 3.59 2.20
C THR A 83 -7.18 3.35 2.91
N LYS A 84 -7.16 2.46 3.90
CA LYS A 84 -5.95 2.12 4.65
C LYS A 84 -4.88 1.49 3.75
N ILE A 85 -5.28 0.52 2.94
CA ILE A 85 -4.36 -0.13 1.99
C ILE A 85 -3.86 0.89 0.96
N GLY A 86 -4.73 1.78 0.47
CA GLY A 86 -4.35 2.86 -0.43
C GLY A 86 -3.29 3.78 0.18
N GLU A 87 -3.45 4.15 1.46
CA GLU A 87 -2.47 4.93 2.19
C GLU A 87 -1.15 4.18 2.36
N MET A 88 -1.20 2.87 2.63
CA MET A 88 -0.01 2.03 2.75
C MET A 88 0.76 1.97 1.42
N TYR A 89 0.06 1.85 0.30
CA TYR A 89 0.68 1.91 -1.03
C TYR A 89 1.29 3.26 -1.32
N ALA A 90 0.61 4.35 -0.95
CA ALA A 90 1.13 5.70 -1.12
C ALA A 90 2.40 5.92 -0.30
N ASP A 91 2.41 5.47 0.95
CA ASP A 91 3.58 5.54 1.82
C ASP A 91 4.72 4.68 1.29
N LEU A 92 4.40 3.49 0.78
CA LEU A 92 5.39 2.61 0.15
C LEU A 92 6.01 3.27 -1.08
N ALA A 93 5.20 3.90 -1.91
CA ALA A 93 5.69 4.62 -3.08
C ALA A 93 6.60 5.77 -2.69
N LYS A 94 6.26 6.53 -1.64
CA LYS A 94 7.10 7.60 -1.11
C LYS A 94 8.42 7.06 -0.58
N ASP A 95 8.39 5.99 0.20
CA ASP A 95 9.59 5.40 0.78
C ASP A 95 10.50 4.82 -0.29
N ALA A 96 9.93 4.16 -1.30
CA ALA A 96 10.69 3.62 -2.42
C ALA A 96 11.26 4.72 -3.32
N TYR A 97 10.55 5.84 -3.46
CA TYR A 97 10.97 6.97 -4.27
C TYR A 97 12.01 7.85 -3.58
N LYS A 98 11.98 7.95 -2.26
CA LYS A 98 12.83 8.85 -1.48
C LYS A 98 14.32 8.76 -1.83
N PRO A 99 14.94 7.58 -1.96
CA PRO A 99 16.34 7.49 -2.36
C PRO A 99 16.63 8.06 -3.76
N TYR A 100 15.62 8.11 -4.63
CA TYR A 100 15.73 8.61 -6.00
C TYR A 100 15.24 10.05 -6.18
N GLU A 101 14.78 10.69 -5.12
CA GLU A 101 14.15 12.02 -5.18
C GLU A 101 15.04 13.05 -5.87
N ALA A 102 16.30 13.19 -5.46
CA ALA A 102 17.22 14.13 -6.06
C ALA A 102 17.58 13.78 -7.52
N PRO A 103 17.94 12.52 -7.86
CA PRO A 103 18.21 12.16 -9.25
C PRO A 103 17.01 12.32 -10.17
N VAL A 104 15.81 11.96 -9.71
CA VAL A 104 14.57 12.09 -10.50
C VAL A 104 14.20 13.55 -10.69
N ALA A 105 14.34 14.39 -9.67
CA ALA A 105 14.10 15.83 -9.79
C ALA A 105 15.04 16.47 -10.83
N LYS A 106 16.31 16.10 -10.84
CA LYS A 106 17.28 16.55 -11.83
C LYS A 106 16.91 16.09 -13.24
N ALA A 107 16.53 14.82 -13.40
CA ALA A 107 16.12 14.27 -14.69
C ALA A 107 14.85 14.97 -15.21
N THR A 108 13.86 15.20 -14.34
CA THR A 108 12.64 15.92 -14.71
C THR A 108 12.93 17.36 -15.14
N ALA A 109 13.78 18.05 -14.41
CA ALA A 109 14.18 19.41 -14.74
C ALA A 109 14.91 19.45 -16.11
N ALA A 110 15.79 18.49 -16.38
CA ALA A 110 16.48 18.37 -17.65
C ALA A 110 15.53 18.11 -18.82
N VAL A 111 14.54 17.24 -18.62
CA VAL A 111 13.51 16.94 -19.63
C VAL A 111 12.64 18.17 -19.90
N LYS A 112 12.23 18.89 -18.87
CA LYS A 112 11.47 20.13 -19.02
C LYS A 112 12.27 21.21 -19.78
N ALA A 113 13.55 21.36 -19.44
CA ALA A 113 14.43 22.32 -20.13
C ALA A 113 14.59 21.97 -21.60
N ALA A 114 14.78 20.68 -21.92
CA ALA A 114 14.88 20.20 -23.30
C ALA A 114 13.57 20.42 -24.07
N ALA A 115 12.42 20.15 -23.45
CA ALA A 115 11.11 20.37 -24.06
C ALA A 115 10.83 21.86 -24.29
N ALA A 116 11.25 22.74 -23.38
CA ALA A 116 11.09 24.17 -23.52
C ALA A 116 12.01 24.76 -24.61
N ALA A 117 13.19 24.16 -24.83
CA ALA A 117 14.16 24.58 -25.86
C ALA A 117 13.78 24.11 -27.26
N ALA A 118 12.93 23.08 -27.35
CA ALA A 118 12.42 22.60 -28.64
C ALA A 118 11.20 23.45 -29.12
#